data_57c8b0f815daeb8e30d34e83336a0a7b
#
_entry.id   57c8b0f815daeb8e30d34e83336a0a7b
#
_cell.length_a   1.000
_cell.length_b   1.000
_cell.length_c   1.000
_cell.angle_alpha   90.00
_cell.angle_beta   90.00
_cell.angle_gamma   90.00
#
_symmetry.space_group_name_H-M   'P 1'
#
loop_
_entity.id
_entity.type
_entity.pdbx_description
1 polymer ?
#
loop_
_entity_poly.entity_id
_entity_poly.type
_entity_poly.pdbx_seq_one_letter_code
_entity_poly.pdbx_strand_id
1 'polypeptide(L)'
;MKILLVNDYGTPEGGAEIQMYRLRHLLRELGHDARLFTTGIESPGMSNTSDYKCTGTKSSFRLLLQTANPWAYLRLKEIIRDFKPDLVHVKMFLTQMSPLILPLLKDIPSVYHVAWYRPICPTGTKMLPDGSRCAFKAGSACYTEGCLPARDWIPLMLQLRLFKSWHNVFGSIMANSEWVRKRLMEQGIEPVEVLRYGIESPAKETRLWEEPTAVFAGRLVREKGADMLLRAFARVSAKVPKARLVIAGDGAERANLEALAAKLNLASNVRFTGHLRGEDVDRALRGAWAQVVPSLWDEPFGIVAIEAMARGTAVIASSSGGLSEIVDDGIDGFLVPPGNVEVLSEKLAALLTDKRLALCMSAEAKRAASERFSEDAFLRQLFRIYDSVLLAKNRGKGKRIRSGLST
;
A
#
# COMPACT_ATOMS: atom_id res chain seq x y z
N MET A 1 16.73 7.96 18.99
CA MET A 1 15.87 6.90 19.53
C MET A 1 16.25 5.55 18.89
N LYS A 2 15.99 4.47 19.63
CA LYS A 2 16.02 3.11 19.10
C LYS A 2 14.61 2.74 18.61
N ILE A 3 14.45 2.56 17.32
CA ILE A 3 13.14 2.29 16.69
C ILE A 3 13.17 0.91 16.04
N LEU A 4 12.27 0.02 16.47
CA LEU A 4 12.11 -1.29 15.85
C LEU A 4 10.94 -1.24 14.85
N LEU A 5 11.24 -1.41 13.59
CA LEU A 5 10.28 -1.54 12.51
C LEU A 5 9.92 -3.02 12.34
N VAL A 6 8.64 -3.36 12.24
CA VAL A 6 8.16 -4.75 12.11
C VAL A 6 7.32 -4.89 10.86
N ASN A 7 7.69 -5.85 9.98
CA ASN A 7 6.99 -6.12 8.73
C ASN A 7 7.04 -7.61 8.38
N ASP A 8 5.98 -8.17 7.79
CA ASP A 8 5.94 -9.59 7.42
C ASP A 8 7.06 -9.97 6.43
N TYR A 9 7.29 -9.14 5.42
CA TYR A 9 8.22 -9.43 4.34
C TYR A 9 9.42 -8.48 4.36
N GLY A 10 10.59 -9.03 4.10
CA GLY A 10 11.86 -8.32 4.07
C GLY A 10 12.45 -8.15 2.66
N THR A 11 11.63 -8.29 1.61
CA THR A 11 12.01 -7.99 0.23
C THR A 11 11.14 -6.87 -0.30
N PRO A 12 11.68 -5.86 -1.01
CA PRO A 12 10.93 -4.69 -1.46
C PRO A 12 10.12 -4.98 -2.74
N GLU A 13 9.16 -5.92 -2.67
CA GLU A 13 8.32 -6.31 -3.81
C GLU A 13 7.07 -5.45 -3.98
N GLY A 14 6.46 -5.05 -2.88
CA GLY A 14 5.23 -4.26 -2.87
C GLY A 14 5.43 -2.87 -2.29
N GLY A 15 4.47 -1.98 -2.54
CA GLY A 15 4.56 -0.61 -2.04
C GLY A 15 4.67 -0.51 -0.51
N ALA A 16 4.07 -1.45 0.23
CA ALA A 16 4.16 -1.46 1.69
C ALA A 16 5.57 -1.78 2.18
N GLU A 17 6.24 -2.76 1.56
CA GLU A 17 7.62 -3.16 1.85
C GLU A 17 8.61 -2.05 1.48
N ILE A 18 8.46 -1.49 0.27
CA ILE A 18 9.29 -0.36 -0.19
C ILE A 18 9.20 0.80 0.79
N GLN A 19 7.99 1.14 1.26
CA GLN A 19 7.79 2.21 2.24
C GLN A 19 8.45 1.90 3.60
N MET A 20 8.53 0.63 4.03
CA MET A 20 9.24 0.29 5.28
C MET A 20 10.76 0.43 5.14
N TYR A 21 11.32 0.06 3.99
CA TYR A 21 12.74 0.27 3.72
C TYR A 21 13.07 1.77 3.62
N ARG A 22 12.21 2.54 2.94
CA ARG A 22 12.38 3.99 2.85
C ARG A 22 12.29 4.65 4.23
N LEU A 23 11.30 4.26 5.04
CA LEU A 23 11.18 4.74 6.42
C LEU A 23 12.42 4.42 7.26
N ARG A 24 12.95 3.18 7.17
CA ARG A 24 14.19 2.82 7.88
C ARG A 24 15.36 3.73 7.47
N HIS A 25 15.49 3.98 6.17
CA HIS A 25 16.55 4.84 5.64
C HIS A 25 16.41 6.27 6.19
N LEU A 26 15.25 6.89 6.04
CA LEU A 26 14.97 8.24 6.51
C LEU A 26 15.20 8.40 8.04
N LEU A 27 14.76 7.43 8.84
CA LEU A 27 14.99 7.46 10.29
C LEU A 27 16.48 7.39 10.63
N ARG A 28 17.27 6.61 9.87
CA ARG A 28 18.73 6.53 10.06
C ARG A 28 19.43 7.82 9.65
N GLU A 29 19.04 8.46 8.56
CA GLU A 29 19.54 9.78 8.13
C GLU A 29 19.27 10.85 9.19
N LEU A 30 18.13 10.76 9.89
CA LEU A 30 17.80 11.65 11.02
C LEU A 30 18.50 11.27 12.35
N GLY A 31 19.45 10.34 12.32
CA GLY A 31 20.27 9.96 13.48
C GLY A 31 19.60 8.99 14.46
N HIS A 32 18.54 8.29 14.07
CA HIS A 32 17.91 7.25 14.89
C HIS A 32 18.54 5.88 14.62
N ASP A 33 18.67 5.01 15.65
CA ASP A 33 18.99 3.58 15.47
C ASP A 33 17.70 2.84 15.08
N ALA A 34 17.39 2.86 13.77
CA ALA A 34 16.21 2.21 13.20
C ALA A 34 16.60 0.83 12.65
N ARG A 35 15.97 -0.23 13.17
CA ARG A 35 16.21 -1.63 12.76
C ARG A 35 14.91 -2.28 12.30
N LEU A 36 15.02 -3.11 11.26
CA LEU A 36 13.89 -3.79 10.62
C LEU A 36 13.89 -5.28 10.99
N PHE A 37 12.77 -5.74 11.55
CA PHE A 37 12.47 -7.15 11.81
C PHE A 37 11.45 -7.68 10.82
N THR A 38 11.79 -8.78 10.12
CA THR A 38 10.93 -9.42 9.12
C THR A 38 11.01 -10.95 9.22
N THR A 39 10.22 -11.65 8.41
CA THR A 39 10.48 -13.08 8.15
C THR A 39 11.66 -13.24 7.19
N GLY A 40 12.30 -14.41 7.25
CA GLY A 40 13.40 -14.78 6.36
C GLY A 40 12.97 -15.18 4.95
N ILE A 41 11.72 -14.91 4.57
CA ILE A 41 11.23 -15.21 3.22
C ILE A 41 11.91 -14.30 2.21
N GLU A 42 12.47 -14.91 1.17
CA GLU A 42 13.08 -14.22 0.05
C GLU A 42 12.26 -14.42 -1.23
N SER A 43 12.36 -13.47 -2.13
CA SER A 43 11.76 -13.52 -3.45
C SER A 43 12.84 -13.67 -4.52
N PRO A 44 12.56 -14.33 -5.65
CA PRO A 44 13.54 -14.54 -6.70
C PRO A 44 14.21 -13.22 -7.12
N GLY A 45 15.54 -13.19 -7.10
CA GLY A 45 16.33 -12.03 -7.49
C GLY A 45 16.28 -10.82 -6.54
N MET A 46 15.79 -11.01 -5.29
CA MET A 46 15.79 -9.96 -4.26
C MET A 46 16.37 -10.48 -2.94
N SER A 47 17.31 -9.75 -2.38
CA SER A 47 17.86 -10.03 -1.06
C SER A 47 17.02 -9.39 0.03
N ASN A 48 16.77 -10.17 1.09
CA ASN A 48 16.20 -9.66 2.32
C ASN A 48 17.30 -9.00 3.16
N THR A 49 17.32 -7.66 3.20
CA THR A 49 18.31 -6.85 3.91
C THR A 49 17.82 -6.36 5.28
N SER A 50 16.84 -7.03 5.89
CA SER A 50 16.38 -6.73 7.24
C SER A 50 17.46 -7.05 8.29
N ASP A 51 17.45 -6.29 9.40
CA ASP A 51 18.44 -6.41 10.47
C ASP A 51 18.17 -7.67 11.33
N TYR A 52 16.91 -8.06 11.45
CA TYR A 52 16.49 -9.26 12.19
C TYR A 52 15.53 -10.09 11.35
N LYS A 53 15.66 -11.42 11.45
CA LYS A 53 14.79 -12.35 10.71
C LYS A 53 14.22 -13.42 11.63
N CYS A 54 13.00 -13.88 11.34
CA CYS A 54 12.40 -15.07 11.93
C CYS A 54 11.88 -16.04 10.85
N THR A 55 11.41 -17.20 11.27
CA THR A 55 10.84 -18.20 10.36
C THR A 55 9.51 -17.72 9.77
N GLY A 56 9.40 -17.83 8.46
CA GLY A 56 8.17 -17.67 7.68
C GLY A 56 8.10 -18.74 6.60
N THR A 57 6.95 -18.91 5.95
CA THR A 57 6.75 -19.92 4.91
C THR A 57 5.82 -19.49 3.79
N LYS A 58 6.10 -19.95 2.57
CA LYS A 58 5.20 -19.85 1.40
C LYS A 58 4.34 -21.12 1.21
N SER A 59 4.57 -22.15 1.99
CA SER A 59 3.86 -23.45 1.90
C SER A 59 2.42 -23.35 2.43
N SER A 60 1.64 -24.44 2.30
CA SER A 60 0.28 -24.57 2.85
C SER A 60 0.21 -24.37 4.37
N PHE A 61 1.30 -24.60 5.11
CA PHE A 61 1.40 -24.33 6.54
C PHE A 61 1.36 -22.83 6.90
N ARG A 62 1.39 -21.93 5.90
CA ARG A 62 1.29 -20.48 6.12
C ARG A 62 0.04 -20.10 6.93
N LEU A 63 -1.09 -20.78 6.72
CA LEU A 63 -2.33 -20.51 7.47
C LEU A 63 -2.17 -20.71 8.97
N LEU A 64 -1.45 -21.75 9.39
CA LEU A 64 -1.15 -21.99 10.80
C LEU A 64 -0.22 -20.92 11.36
N LEU A 65 0.87 -20.62 10.65
CA LEU A 65 1.83 -19.59 11.08
C LEU A 65 1.21 -18.19 11.16
N GLN A 66 0.41 -17.78 10.19
CA GLN A 66 -0.23 -16.45 10.26
C GLN A 66 -1.27 -16.34 11.38
N THR A 67 -1.78 -17.46 11.88
CA THR A 67 -2.67 -17.49 13.05
C THR A 67 -1.87 -17.51 14.34
N ALA A 68 -0.83 -18.33 14.43
CA ALA A 68 0.03 -18.48 15.60
C ALA A 68 1.46 -18.84 15.17
N ASN A 69 2.38 -17.86 15.18
CA ASN A 69 3.80 -18.06 14.85
C ASN A 69 4.68 -17.97 16.12
N PRO A 70 5.01 -19.09 16.76
CA PRO A 70 5.83 -19.09 17.96
C PRO A 70 7.28 -18.63 17.69
N TRP A 71 7.81 -18.87 16.51
CA TRP A 71 9.17 -18.41 16.15
C TRP A 71 9.26 -16.89 16.04
N ALA A 72 8.22 -16.25 15.48
CA ALA A 72 8.15 -14.79 15.44
C ALA A 72 8.03 -14.22 16.87
N TYR A 73 7.22 -14.86 17.74
CA TYR A 73 7.08 -14.48 19.15
C TYR A 73 8.42 -14.58 19.89
N LEU A 74 9.10 -15.73 19.84
CA LEU A 74 10.37 -15.96 20.53
C LEU A 74 11.46 -15.00 20.04
N ARG A 75 11.54 -14.83 18.70
CA ARG A 75 12.55 -13.95 18.13
C ARG A 75 12.31 -12.48 18.47
N LEU A 76 11.05 -12.01 18.44
CA LEU A 76 10.72 -10.65 18.87
C LEU A 76 11.03 -10.43 20.36
N LYS A 77 10.76 -11.42 21.21
CA LYS A 77 11.10 -11.37 22.65
C LYS A 77 12.60 -11.19 22.88
N GLU A 78 13.44 -11.92 22.14
CA GLU A 78 14.90 -11.75 22.17
C GLU A 78 15.32 -10.34 21.70
N ILE A 79 14.80 -9.89 20.55
CA ILE A 79 15.10 -8.56 20.00
C ILE A 79 14.75 -7.46 21.01
N ILE A 80 13.57 -7.53 21.63
CA ILE A 80 13.14 -6.56 22.63
C ILE A 80 14.08 -6.51 23.82
N ARG A 81 14.52 -7.69 24.32
CA ARG A 81 15.46 -7.79 25.44
C ARG A 81 16.82 -7.18 25.10
N ASP A 82 17.35 -7.46 23.91
CA ASP A 82 18.73 -7.13 23.52
C ASP A 82 18.81 -5.72 22.92
N PHE A 83 17.92 -5.35 22.04
CA PHE A 83 17.90 -4.04 21.40
C PHE A 83 17.28 -2.95 22.29
N LYS A 84 16.31 -3.30 23.14
CA LYS A 84 15.57 -2.38 24.04
C LYS A 84 15.02 -1.17 23.27
N PRO A 85 14.08 -1.38 22.32
CA PRO A 85 13.53 -0.29 21.52
C PRO A 85 12.79 0.73 22.37
N ASP A 86 12.96 2.01 22.09
CA ASP A 86 12.17 3.11 22.66
C ASP A 86 10.76 3.10 22.09
N LEU A 87 10.63 2.67 20.81
CA LEU A 87 9.36 2.59 20.08
C LEU A 87 9.36 1.43 19.08
N VAL A 88 8.21 0.78 18.93
CA VAL A 88 7.97 -0.24 17.92
C VAL A 88 6.95 0.25 16.90
N HIS A 89 7.32 0.29 15.61
CA HIS A 89 6.41 0.62 14.49
C HIS A 89 6.09 -0.63 13.70
N VAL A 90 4.87 -1.11 13.81
CA VAL A 90 4.37 -2.29 13.08
C VAL A 90 3.63 -1.86 11.83
N LYS A 91 3.86 -2.54 10.70
CA LYS A 91 3.13 -2.30 9.45
C LYS A 91 2.36 -3.52 8.97
N MET A 92 3.03 -4.61 8.68
CA MET A 92 2.39 -5.87 8.31
C MET A 92 2.88 -6.99 9.22
N PHE A 93 1.96 -7.81 9.75
CA PHE A 93 2.27 -8.94 10.62
C PHE A 93 1.19 -10.04 10.59
N LEU A 94 0.13 -9.84 9.83
CA LEU A 94 -1.03 -10.74 9.78
C LEU A 94 -0.97 -11.76 8.63
N THR A 95 0.16 -11.84 7.90
CA THR A 95 0.33 -12.83 6.82
C THR A 95 1.41 -13.86 7.11
N GLN A 96 2.32 -13.57 8.06
CA GLN A 96 3.44 -14.44 8.41
C GLN A 96 3.72 -14.48 9.94
N MET A 97 3.77 -13.31 10.59
CA MET A 97 4.20 -13.22 12.00
C MET A 97 3.11 -13.54 13.02
N SER A 98 1.87 -13.31 12.71
CA SER A 98 0.69 -13.53 13.56
C SER A 98 0.46 -12.53 14.71
N PRO A 99 -0.78 -12.47 15.25
CA PRO A 99 -1.11 -11.64 16.40
C PRO A 99 -0.39 -12.02 17.71
N LEU A 100 0.24 -13.21 17.80
CA LEU A 100 0.97 -13.64 19.00
C LEU A 100 2.11 -12.67 19.41
N ILE A 101 2.61 -11.85 18.48
CA ILE A 101 3.63 -10.85 18.80
C ILE A 101 3.09 -9.69 19.65
N LEU A 102 1.78 -9.41 19.60
CA LEU A 102 1.18 -8.23 20.22
C LEU A 102 1.30 -8.17 21.76
N PRO A 103 1.10 -9.26 22.53
CA PRO A 103 1.30 -9.22 23.97
C PRO A 103 2.69 -8.75 24.41
N LEU A 104 3.73 -8.98 23.61
CA LEU A 104 5.10 -8.52 23.87
C LEU A 104 5.23 -6.99 23.84
N LEU A 105 4.31 -6.30 23.16
CA LEU A 105 4.32 -4.84 22.99
C LEU A 105 3.59 -4.09 24.10
N LYS A 106 2.95 -4.80 25.05
CA LYS A 106 2.10 -4.22 26.08
C LYS A 106 2.78 -3.09 26.88
N ASP A 107 4.07 -3.22 27.16
CA ASP A 107 4.81 -2.25 27.98
C ASP A 107 5.77 -1.36 27.16
N ILE A 108 5.75 -1.46 25.83
CA ILE A 108 6.59 -0.70 24.93
C ILE A 108 5.71 0.29 24.12
N PRO A 109 6.12 1.57 24.00
CA PRO A 109 5.48 2.50 23.07
C PRO A 109 5.42 1.87 21.68
N SER A 110 4.21 1.69 21.12
CA SER A 110 4.05 1.01 19.85
C SER A 110 2.95 1.62 19.00
N VAL A 111 3.16 1.64 17.69
CA VAL A 111 2.22 2.14 16.70
C VAL A 111 1.97 1.09 15.63
N TYR A 112 0.78 1.09 15.06
CA TYR A 112 0.42 0.22 13.95
C TYR A 112 0.00 1.05 12.72
N HIS A 113 0.78 0.97 11.63
CA HIS A 113 0.46 1.65 10.38
C HIS A 113 -0.18 0.65 9.41
N VAL A 114 -1.49 0.75 9.28
CA VAL A 114 -2.31 -0.16 8.45
C VAL A 114 -2.06 0.12 6.98
N ALA A 115 -1.50 -0.86 6.26
CA ALA A 115 -1.20 -0.76 4.84
C ALA A 115 -2.35 -1.21 3.93
N TRP A 116 -3.24 -2.07 4.42
CA TRP A 116 -4.32 -2.71 3.68
C TRP A 116 -5.41 -3.25 4.61
N TYR A 117 -6.46 -3.90 4.07
CA TYR A 117 -7.63 -4.31 4.86
C TYR A 117 -7.45 -5.57 5.72
N ARG A 118 -6.26 -6.15 5.84
CA ARG A 118 -6.02 -7.39 6.57
C ARG A 118 -6.55 -7.40 8.01
N PRO A 119 -6.50 -6.31 8.78
CA PRO A 119 -7.08 -6.24 10.12
C PRO A 119 -8.59 -6.45 10.20
N ILE A 120 -9.30 -6.26 9.09
CA ILE A 120 -10.77 -6.29 9.00
C ILE A 120 -11.29 -7.21 7.89
N CYS A 121 -10.41 -7.81 7.10
CA CYS A 121 -10.76 -8.71 6.00
C CYS A 121 -9.70 -9.81 5.89
N PRO A 122 -10.07 -11.08 6.01
CA PRO A 122 -9.11 -12.19 5.97
C PRO A 122 -8.43 -12.37 4.61
N THR A 123 -9.02 -11.92 3.51
CA THR A 123 -8.40 -11.88 2.18
C THR A 123 -7.56 -10.61 1.98
N GLY A 124 -7.85 -9.55 2.71
CA GLY A 124 -7.14 -8.25 2.64
C GLY A 124 -7.62 -7.31 1.55
N THR A 125 -8.59 -7.68 0.73
CA THR A 125 -9.07 -6.89 -0.42
C THR A 125 -10.37 -6.15 -0.16
N LYS A 126 -11.22 -6.61 0.75
CA LYS A 126 -12.60 -6.13 0.94
C LYS A 126 -13.42 -6.20 -0.35
N MET A 127 -13.14 -7.20 -1.19
CA MET A 127 -13.92 -7.57 -2.37
C MET A 127 -14.56 -8.94 -2.19
N LEU A 128 -15.72 -9.13 -2.79
CA LEU A 128 -16.37 -10.42 -2.97
C LEU A 128 -15.79 -11.17 -4.18
N PRO A 129 -15.99 -12.49 -4.31
CA PRO A 129 -15.47 -13.27 -5.44
C PRO A 129 -15.96 -12.81 -6.81
N ASP A 130 -17.16 -12.23 -6.89
CA ASP A 130 -17.72 -11.65 -8.12
C ASP A 130 -17.03 -10.33 -8.54
N GLY A 131 -16.21 -9.74 -7.66
CA GLY A 131 -15.52 -8.48 -7.88
C GLY A 131 -16.26 -7.26 -7.30
N SER A 132 -17.42 -7.44 -6.67
CA SER A 132 -18.13 -6.37 -5.99
C SER A 132 -17.49 -6.00 -4.64
N ARG A 133 -17.84 -4.81 -4.13
CA ARG A 133 -17.36 -4.34 -2.84
C ARG A 133 -17.98 -5.11 -1.68
N CYS A 134 -17.15 -5.55 -0.74
CA CYS A 134 -17.63 -6.23 0.45
C CYS A 134 -18.05 -5.23 1.54
N ALA A 135 -19.34 -5.16 1.85
CA ALA A 135 -19.89 -4.37 2.95
C ALA A 135 -19.91 -5.13 4.30
N PHE A 136 -19.73 -6.44 4.30
CA PHE A 136 -19.87 -7.30 5.49
C PHE A 136 -18.75 -7.08 6.51
N LYS A 137 -19.08 -7.30 7.78
CA LYS A 137 -18.06 -7.54 8.81
C LYS A 137 -17.43 -8.90 8.60
N ALA A 138 -16.12 -9.04 8.93
CA ALA A 138 -15.47 -10.34 8.89
C ALA A 138 -16.13 -11.29 9.91
N GLY A 139 -16.56 -12.46 9.43
CA GLY A 139 -17.32 -13.44 10.19
C GLY A 139 -17.82 -14.56 9.30
N SER A 140 -19.05 -15.04 9.56
CA SER A 140 -19.70 -16.09 8.76
C SER A 140 -19.84 -15.70 7.28
N ALA A 141 -20.08 -14.43 6.99
CA ALA A 141 -20.15 -13.90 5.63
C ALA A 141 -18.90 -14.23 4.78
N CYS A 142 -17.70 -14.29 5.38
CA CYS A 142 -16.50 -14.67 4.63
C CYS A 142 -16.54 -16.12 4.10
N TYR A 143 -17.35 -16.98 4.70
CA TYR A 143 -17.61 -18.35 4.25
C TYR A 143 -18.83 -18.41 3.33
N THR A 144 -19.97 -17.82 3.74
CA THR A 144 -21.23 -17.90 2.99
C THR A 144 -21.19 -17.18 1.64
N GLU A 145 -20.43 -16.09 1.55
CA GLU A 145 -20.18 -15.37 0.29
C GLU A 145 -19.02 -15.99 -0.54
N GLY A 146 -18.50 -17.16 -0.15
CA GLY A 146 -17.47 -17.87 -0.92
C GLY A 146 -16.09 -17.25 -0.93
N CYS A 147 -15.80 -16.26 -0.07
CA CYS A 147 -14.46 -15.64 0.00
C CYS A 147 -13.39 -16.60 0.51
N LEU A 148 -13.76 -17.56 1.37
CA LEU A 148 -12.87 -18.51 1.99
C LEU A 148 -13.51 -19.91 2.04
N PRO A 149 -12.77 -20.97 1.71
CA PRO A 149 -13.19 -22.33 2.01
C PRO A 149 -13.17 -22.58 3.53
N ALA A 150 -13.96 -23.53 4.02
CA ALA A 150 -14.11 -23.82 5.45
C ALA A 150 -12.78 -24.04 6.18
N ARG A 151 -11.85 -24.77 5.56
CA ARG A 151 -10.52 -25.07 6.10
C ARG A 151 -9.69 -23.81 6.40
N ASP A 152 -9.87 -22.74 5.60
CA ASP A 152 -9.14 -21.50 5.72
C ASP A 152 -9.89 -20.48 6.60
N TRP A 153 -11.23 -20.58 6.62
CA TRP A 153 -12.09 -19.69 7.39
C TRP A 153 -11.84 -19.79 8.89
N ILE A 154 -11.77 -21.02 9.45
CA ILE A 154 -11.59 -21.25 10.89
C ILE A 154 -10.30 -20.58 11.41
N PRO A 155 -9.08 -20.88 10.88
CA PRO A 155 -7.85 -20.29 11.38
C PRO A 155 -7.81 -18.78 11.17
N LEU A 156 -8.35 -18.26 10.06
CA LEU A 156 -8.36 -16.82 9.81
C LEU A 156 -9.34 -16.05 10.70
N MET A 157 -10.47 -16.64 11.06
CA MET A 157 -11.38 -16.04 12.05
C MET A 157 -10.74 -16.03 13.43
N LEU A 158 -10.02 -17.09 13.82
CA LEU A 158 -9.26 -17.12 15.06
C LEU A 158 -8.17 -16.04 15.06
N GLN A 159 -7.43 -15.89 13.97
CA GLN A 159 -6.43 -14.82 13.82
C GLN A 159 -7.05 -13.44 14.05
N LEU A 160 -8.17 -13.13 13.39
CA LEU A 160 -8.84 -11.84 13.54
C LEU A 160 -9.38 -11.63 14.96
N ARG A 161 -9.87 -12.70 15.63
CA ARG A 161 -10.30 -12.65 17.03
C ARG A 161 -9.13 -12.32 17.96
N LEU A 162 -7.99 -12.97 17.78
CA LEU A 162 -6.77 -12.70 18.55
C LEU A 162 -6.29 -11.26 18.32
N PHE A 163 -6.27 -10.80 17.06
CA PHE A 163 -5.95 -9.42 16.75
C PHE A 163 -6.89 -8.44 17.48
N LYS A 164 -8.21 -8.64 17.39
CA LYS A 164 -9.20 -7.79 18.07
C LYS A 164 -9.04 -7.79 19.59
N SER A 165 -8.61 -8.90 20.19
CA SER A 165 -8.38 -8.99 21.64
C SER A 165 -7.13 -8.22 22.09
N TRP A 166 -6.13 -8.05 21.21
CA TRP A 166 -4.82 -7.51 21.60
C TRP A 166 -4.42 -6.21 20.91
N HIS A 167 -5.19 -5.72 19.94
CA HIS A 167 -4.82 -4.50 19.20
C HIS A 167 -4.68 -3.24 20.09
N ASN A 168 -5.31 -3.21 21.26
CA ASN A 168 -5.21 -2.13 22.23
C ASN A 168 -3.80 -1.94 22.83
N VAL A 169 -2.84 -2.83 22.53
CA VAL A 169 -1.43 -2.62 22.89
C VAL A 169 -0.79 -1.47 22.12
N PHE A 170 -1.33 -1.13 20.96
CA PHE A 170 -0.87 0.01 20.18
C PHE A 170 -1.32 1.33 20.82
N GLY A 171 -0.36 2.24 21.03
CA GLY A 171 -0.64 3.59 21.51
C GLY A 171 -1.31 4.46 20.45
N SER A 172 -1.10 4.16 19.16
CA SER A 172 -1.82 4.75 18.02
C SER A 172 -1.93 3.73 16.89
N ILE A 173 -3.08 3.73 16.20
CA ILE A 173 -3.30 3.01 14.94
C ILE A 173 -3.45 4.06 13.85
N MET A 174 -2.66 3.92 12.79
CA MET A 174 -2.61 4.86 11.66
C MET A 174 -3.16 4.20 10.41
N ALA A 175 -4.08 4.88 9.72
CA ALA A 175 -4.54 4.52 8.39
C ALA A 175 -3.86 5.40 7.34
N ASN A 176 -3.61 4.87 6.15
CA ASN A 176 -2.99 5.61 5.06
C ASN A 176 -3.95 6.54 4.29
N SER A 177 -5.26 6.47 4.59
CA SER A 177 -6.31 7.32 4.01
C SER A 177 -7.50 7.46 4.97
N GLU A 178 -8.33 8.48 4.77
CA GLU A 178 -9.61 8.63 5.47
C GLU A 178 -10.54 7.47 5.17
N TRP A 179 -10.49 6.96 3.93
CA TRP A 179 -11.25 5.78 3.54
C TRP A 179 -10.91 4.57 4.40
N VAL A 180 -9.64 4.23 4.54
CA VAL A 180 -9.19 3.10 5.39
C VAL A 180 -9.52 3.37 6.86
N ARG A 181 -9.35 4.60 7.35
CA ARG A 181 -9.73 5.01 8.71
C ARG A 181 -11.21 4.68 8.97
N LYS A 182 -12.10 5.15 8.10
CA LYS A 182 -13.55 4.89 8.19
C LYS A 182 -13.85 3.39 8.23
N ARG A 183 -13.23 2.62 7.32
CA ARG A 183 -13.43 1.16 7.23
C ARG A 183 -12.95 0.42 8.49
N LEU A 184 -11.87 0.87 9.14
CA LEU A 184 -11.38 0.32 10.40
C LEU A 184 -12.35 0.64 11.55
N MET A 185 -12.80 1.89 11.66
CA MET A 185 -13.74 2.33 12.70
C MET A 185 -15.09 1.62 12.60
N GLU A 186 -15.63 1.38 11.40
CA GLU A 186 -16.84 0.57 11.16
C GLU A 186 -16.70 -0.87 11.70
N GLN A 187 -15.47 -1.37 11.88
CA GLN A 187 -15.18 -2.68 12.41
C GLN A 187 -14.80 -2.66 13.91
N GLY A 188 -14.92 -1.50 14.56
CA GLY A 188 -14.63 -1.32 15.99
C GLY A 188 -13.13 -1.25 16.31
N ILE A 189 -12.31 -0.79 15.36
CA ILE A 189 -10.89 -0.50 15.59
C ILE A 189 -10.78 1.01 15.73
N GLU A 190 -10.55 1.50 16.94
CA GLU A 190 -10.46 2.94 17.28
C GLU A 190 -9.55 3.14 18.51
N PRO A 191 -8.97 4.35 18.68
CA PRO A 191 -8.96 5.45 17.71
C PRO A 191 -8.01 5.16 16.53
N VAL A 192 -8.32 5.71 15.36
CA VAL A 192 -7.46 5.63 14.16
C VAL A 192 -7.14 7.03 13.67
N GLU A 193 -5.86 7.34 13.55
CA GLU A 193 -5.35 8.56 12.93
C GLU A 193 -5.08 8.35 11.44
N VAL A 194 -5.05 9.40 10.63
CA VAL A 194 -4.63 9.29 9.23
C VAL A 194 -3.19 9.72 9.09
N LEU A 195 -2.37 8.86 8.50
CA LEU A 195 -0.98 9.15 8.13
C LEU A 195 -0.78 8.77 6.65
N ARG A 196 -0.89 9.75 5.77
CA ARG A 196 -0.67 9.54 4.32
C ARG A 196 0.81 9.31 4.04
N TYR A 197 1.11 8.49 3.04
CA TYR A 197 2.50 8.29 2.62
C TYR A 197 3.10 9.55 2.03
N GLY A 198 4.39 9.74 2.31
CA GLY A 198 5.22 10.73 1.66
C GLY A 198 6.01 10.12 0.50
N ILE A 199 6.34 10.97 -0.46
CA ILE A 199 7.19 10.62 -1.59
C ILE A 199 8.25 11.70 -1.80
N GLU A 200 9.42 11.28 -2.21
CA GLU A 200 10.47 12.17 -2.70
C GLU A 200 10.04 12.78 -4.03
N SER A 201 10.10 14.08 -4.13
CA SER A 201 9.85 14.77 -5.40
C SER A 201 11.12 14.78 -6.23
N PRO A 202 11.15 14.14 -7.41
CA PRO A 202 12.33 14.16 -8.25
C PRO A 202 12.67 15.59 -8.68
N ALA A 203 13.93 15.97 -8.55
CA ALA A 203 14.41 17.31 -8.92
C ALA A 203 14.36 17.59 -10.44
N LYS A 204 14.22 16.56 -11.27
CA LYS A 204 14.25 16.66 -12.73
C LYS A 204 12.95 17.24 -13.29
N GLU A 205 13.08 18.17 -14.25
CA GLU A 205 11.94 18.63 -15.04
C GLU A 205 11.34 17.49 -15.85
N THR A 206 10.01 17.49 -15.95
CA THR A 206 9.27 16.51 -16.75
C THR A 206 9.04 17.09 -18.14
N ARG A 207 9.57 16.41 -19.15
CA ARG A 207 9.27 16.69 -20.56
C ARG A 207 8.41 15.55 -21.08
N LEU A 208 7.22 15.88 -21.58
CA LEU A 208 6.36 14.87 -22.20
C LEU A 208 7.00 14.31 -23.47
N TRP A 209 6.86 13.00 -23.66
CA TRP A 209 7.29 12.35 -24.91
C TRP A 209 6.58 12.94 -26.12
N GLU A 210 7.17 12.79 -27.30
CA GLU A 210 6.56 13.26 -28.53
C GLU A 210 5.30 12.47 -28.88
N GLU A 211 5.36 11.15 -28.75
CA GLU A 211 4.21 10.29 -28.91
C GLU A 211 3.31 10.32 -27.67
N PRO A 212 1.99 10.54 -27.86
CA PRO A 212 1.05 10.53 -26.73
C PRO A 212 1.05 9.15 -26.08
N THR A 213 1.57 9.08 -24.87
CA THR A 213 1.79 7.80 -24.18
C THR A 213 1.08 7.77 -22.83
N ALA A 214 0.24 6.75 -22.64
CA ALA A 214 -0.29 6.39 -21.35
C ALA A 214 0.58 5.31 -20.69
N VAL A 215 0.61 5.28 -19.35
CA VAL A 215 1.33 4.26 -18.59
C VAL A 215 0.46 3.67 -17.51
N PHE A 216 0.70 2.40 -17.22
CA PHE A 216 0.19 1.69 -16.04
C PHE A 216 1.38 1.16 -15.25
N ALA A 217 1.35 1.28 -13.92
CA ALA A 217 2.35 0.69 -13.04
C ALA A 217 1.68 -0.05 -11.90
N GLY A 218 1.99 -1.35 -11.72
CA GLY A 218 1.44 -2.15 -10.64
C GLY A 218 1.43 -3.64 -10.90
N ARG A 219 1.00 -4.41 -9.89
CA ARG A 219 0.82 -5.85 -10.05
C ARG A 219 -0.27 -6.14 -11.08
N LEU A 220 -0.02 -7.12 -11.95
CA LEU A 220 -1.00 -7.56 -12.93
C LEU A 220 -1.94 -8.61 -12.31
N VAL A 221 -2.91 -8.10 -11.55
CA VAL A 221 -3.97 -8.86 -10.87
C VAL A 221 -5.33 -8.22 -11.16
N ARG A 222 -6.40 -9.00 -11.08
CA ARG A 222 -7.75 -8.58 -11.48
C ARG A 222 -8.18 -7.25 -10.85
N GLU A 223 -7.95 -7.08 -9.56
CA GLU A 223 -8.36 -5.89 -8.82
C GLU A 223 -7.70 -4.59 -9.28
N LYS A 224 -6.61 -4.66 -10.05
CA LYS A 224 -5.92 -3.49 -10.60
C LYS A 224 -6.50 -3.00 -11.94
N GLY A 225 -7.38 -3.75 -12.57
CA GLY A 225 -8.17 -3.32 -13.72
C GLY A 225 -7.39 -3.03 -15.00
N ALA A 226 -6.22 -3.65 -15.21
CA ALA A 226 -5.42 -3.44 -16.42
C ALA A 226 -6.14 -3.90 -17.71
N ASP A 227 -7.08 -4.84 -17.60
CA ASP A 227 -7.95 -5.27 -18.69
C ASP A 227 -8.95 -4.16 -19.11
N MET A 228 -9.47 -3.38 -18.13
CA MET A 228 -10.31 -2.20 -18.41
C MET A 228 -9.52 -1.13 -19.16
N LEU A 229 -8.26 -0.92 -18.77
CA LEU A 229 -7.37 0.01 -19.46
C LEU A 229 -7.12 -0.44 -20.91
N LEU A 230 -6.84 -1.71 -21.17
CA LEU A 230 -6.65 -2.22 -22.54
C LEU A 230 -7.90 -1.99 -23.41
N ARG A 231 -9.11 -2.25 -22.88
CA ARG A 231 -10.37 -2.00 -23.58
C ARG A 231 -10.61 -0.52 -23.84
N ALA A 232 -10.32 0.35 -22.88
CA ALA A 232 -10.41 1.79 -23.05
C ALA A 232 -9.38 2.30 -24.07
N PHE A 233 -8.15 1.82 -23.97
CA PHE A 233 -7.06 2.20 -24.88
C PHE A 233 -7.33 1.76 -26.34
N ALA A 234 -7.96 0.62 -26.57
CA ALA A 234 -8.35 0.18 -27.90
C ALA A 234 -9.29 1.18 -28.60
N ARG A 235 -10.22 1.80 -27.85
CA ARG A 235 -11.10 2.84 -28.37
C ARG A 235 -10.34 4.14 -28.70
N VAL A 236 -9.32 4.44 -27.90
CA VAL A 236 -8.47 5.62 -28.10
C VAL A 236 -7.52 5.43 -29.28
N SER A 237 -6.85 4.29 -29.38
CA SER A 237 -5.88 4.01 -30.45
C SER A 237 -6.51 4.01 -31.85
N ALA A 238 -7.81 3.65 -31.94
CA ALA A 238 -8.57 3.77 -33.20
C ALA A 238 -8.70 5.23 -33.68
N LYS A 239 -8.72 6.21 -32.75
CA LYS A 239 -8.81 7.65 -33.05
C LYS A 239 -7.44 8.33 -33.08
N VAL A 240 -6.47 7.80 -32.35
CA VAL A 240 -5.11 8.32 -32.18
C VAL A 240 -4.09 7.21 -32.49
N PRO A 241 -3.81 6.89 -33.75
CA PRO A 241 -2.96 5.75 -34.13
C PRO A 241 -1.53 5.80 -33.56
N LYS A 242 -1.02 7.02 -33.28
CA LYS A 242 0.29 7.23 -32.65
C LYS A 242 0.29 7.03 -31.13
N ALA A 243 -0.88 6.83 -30.50
CA ALA A 243 -0.94 6.60 -29.06
C ALA A 243 -0.20 5.32 -28.67
N ARG A 244 0.50 5.37 -27.54
CA ARG A 244 1.23 4.25 -26.94
C ARG A 244 0.72 3.97 -25.53
N LEU A 245 0.80 2.70 -25.13
CA LEU A 245 0.53 2.28 -23.76
C LEU A 245 1.70 1.43 -23.24
N VAL A 246 2.26 1.83 -22.11
CA VAL A 246 3.28 1.04 -21.41
C VAL A 246 2.67 0.43 -20.16
N ILE A 247 2.73 -0.89 -20.04
CA ILE A 247 2.26 -1.64 -18.88
C ILE A 247 3.48 -2.16 -18.11
N ALA A 248 3.80 -1.48 -16.99
CA ALA A 248 4.91 -1.81 -16.13
C ALA A 248 4.42 -2.62 -14.92
N GLY A 249 4.83 -3.88 -14.86
CA GLY A 249 4.45 -4.81 -13.80
C GLY A 249 4.40 -6.25 -14.24
N ASP A 250 4.16 -7.12 -13.26
CA ASP A 250 3.98 -8.55 -13.48
C ASP A 250 2.90 -9.11 -12.55
N GLY A 251 2.40 -10.31 -12.81
CA GLY A 251 1.38 -10.95 -11.99
C GLY A 251 0.60 -12.03 -12.72
N ALA A 252 -0.35 -12.63 -12.02
CA ALA A 252 -1.12 -13.78 -12.52
C ALA A 252 -1.92 -13.48 -13.80
N GLU A 253 -2.31 -12.22 -14.02
CA GLU A 253 -3.09 -11.81 -15.19
C GLU A 253 -2.24 -11.49 -16.42
N ARG A 254 -0.91 -11.53 -16.36
CA ARG A 254 -0.04 -11.11 -17.46
C ARG A 254 -0.38 -11.81 -18.79
N ALA A 255 -0.44 -13.13 -18.79
CA ALA A 255 -0.74 -13.89 -20.01
C ALA A 255 -2.13 -13.55 -20.58
N ASN A 256 -3.13 -13.38 -19.72
CA ASN A 256 -4.48 -12.99 -20.09
C ASN A 256 -4.52 -11.59 -20.72
N LEU A 257 -3.75 -10.66 -20.15
CA LEU A 257 -3.67 -9.26 -20.64
C LEU A 257 -2.93 -9.18 -21.98
N GLU A 258 -1.85 -9.94 -22.18
CA GLU A 258 -1.14 -10.03 -23.46
C GLU A 258 -2.05 -10.63 -24.56
N ALA A 259 -2.80 -11.70 -24.24
CA ALA A 259 -3.79 -12.29 -25.14
C ALA A 259 -4.94 -11.31 -25.46
N LEU A 260 -5.42 -10.54 -24.47
CA LEU A 260 -6.43 -9.52 -24.67
C LEU A 260 -5.92 -8.39 -25.58
N ALA A 261 -4.68 -7.92 -25.38
CA ALA A 261 -4.06 -6.90 -26.23
C ALA A 261 -3.97 -7.35 -27.69
N ALA A 262 -3.57 -8.61 -27.94
CA ALA A 262 -3.55 -9.21 -29.26
C ALA A 262 -4.97 -9.26 -29.88
N LYS A 263 -5.97 -9.71 -29.13
CA LYS A 263 -7.39 -9.80 -29.57
C LYS A 263 -7.95 -8.41 -29.93
N LEU A 264 -7.49 -7.37 -29.26
CA LEU A 264 -7.89 -5.98 -29.49
C LEU A 264 -7.05 -5.28 -30.59
N ASN A 265 -6.17 -6.01 -31.28
CA ASN A 265 -5.23 -5.49 -32.31
C ASN A 265 -4.30 -4.38 -31.80
N LEU A 266 -3.84 -4.49 -30.57
CA LEU A 266 -2.99 -3.49 -29.90
C LEU A 266 -1.50 -3.85 -29.87
N ALA A 267 -1.07 -4.91 -30.52
CA ALA A 267 0.30 -5.44 -30.46
C ALA A 267 1.38 -4.40 -30.80
N SER A 268 1.09 -3.47 -31.73
CA SER A 268 2.00 -2.38 -32.13
C SER A 268 1.98 -1.17 -31.20
N ASN A 269 0.95 -1.04 -30.34
CA ASN A 269 0.72 0.14 -29.53
C ASN A 269 0.95 -0.09 -28.02
N VAL A 270 0.96 -1.35 -27.59
CA VAL A 270 1.09 -1.72 -26.17
C VAL A 270 2.41 -2.45 -25.92
N ARG A 271 3.16 -2.00 -24.92
CA ARG A 271 4.39 -2.64 -24.46
C ARG A 271 4.26 -3.10 -23.02
N PHE A 272 4.43 -4.39 -22.78
CA PHE A 272 4.57 -4.99 -21.44
C PHE A 272 6.06 -5.04 -21.08
N THR A 273 6.44 -4.36 -19.98
CA THR A 273 7.86 -4.28 -19.57
C THR A 273 8.26 -5.36 -18.57
N GLY A 274 7.28 -6.02 -17.96
CA GLY A 274 7.53 -6.82 -16.77
C GLY A 274 7.79 -5.96 -15.53
N HIS A 275 8.31 -6.58 -14.48
CA HIS A 275 8.64 -5.90 -13.25
C HIS A 275 9.86 -5.01 -13.42
N LEU A 276 9.70 -3.71 -13.21
CA LEU A 276 10.78 -2.70 -13.24
C LEU A 276 11.20 -2.31 -11.82
N ARG A 277 12.44 -1.85 -11.65
CA ARG A 277 13.00 -1.46 -10.34
C ARG A 277 13.82 -0.18 -10.44
N GLY A 278 13.82 0.57 -9.34
CA GLY A 278 14.67 1.75 -9.20
C GLY A 278 14.56 2.71 -10.39
N GLU A 279 15.69 3.06 -10.99
CA GLU A 279 15.78 4.00 -12.10
C GLU A 279 15.08 3.53 -13.38
N ASP A 280 14.92 2.21 -13.58
CA ASP A 280 14.22 1.69 -14.76
C ASP A 280 12.72 2.02 -14.73
N VAL A 281 12.11 2.10 -13.54
CA VAL A 281 10.72 2.59 -13.37
C VAL A 281 10.64 4.03 -13.86
N ASP A 282 11.55 4.87 -13.38
CA ASP A 282 11.57 6.29 -13.75
C ASP A 282 11.81 6.47 -15.26
N ARG A 283 12.77 5.75 -15.83
CA ARG A 283 13.07 5.78 -17.28
C ARG A 283 11.90 5.34 -18.14
N ALA A 284 11.13 4.33 -17.68
CA ALA A 284 10.02 3.76 -18.44
C ALA A 284 8.72 4.58 -18.33
N LEU A 285 8.57 5.42 -17.31
CA LEU A 285 7.32 6.12 -17.00
C LEU A 285 7.43 7.65 -17.08
N ARG A 286 8.64 8.23 -16.90
CA ARG A 286 8.85 9.68 -16.96
C ARG A 286 8.63 10.18 -18.39
N GLY A 287 7.83 11.21 -18.55
CA GLY A 287 7.45 11.77 -19.84
C GLY A 287 6.14 11.23 -20.41
N ALA A 288 5.49 10.28 -19.73
CA ALA A 288 4.14 9.88 -20.07
C ALA A 288 3.16 11.05 -19.95
N TRP A 289 2.17 11.09 -20.84
CA TRP A 289 1.12 12.11 -20.80
C TRP A 289 0.08 11.81 -19.72
N ALA A 290 -0.15 10.54 -19.42
CA ALA A 290 -1.05 10.11 -18.38
C ALA A 290 -0.56 8.82 -17.70
N GLN A 291 -0.69 8.71 -16.39
CA GLN A 291 -0.64 7.44 -15.69
C GLN A 291 -2.06 7.01 -15.31
N VAL A 292 -2.41 5.77 -15.65
CA VAL A 292 -3.75 5.25 -15.39
C VAL A 292 -3.72 4.27 -14.22
N VAL A 293 -4.61 4.48 -13.24
CA VAL A 293 -4.79 3.63 -12.06
C VAL A 293 -6.25 3.15 -12.01
N PRO A 294 -6.64 2.20 -12.87
CA PRO A 294 -8.03 1.81 -13.12
C PRO A 294 -8.53 0.75 -12.13
N SER A 295 -8.17 0.89 -10.87
CA SER A 295 -8.43 -0.11 -9.83
C SER A 295 -9.92 -0.39 -9.66
N LEU A 296 -10.28 -1.67 -9.62
CA LEU A 296 -11.67 -2.14 -9.41
C LEU A 296 -12.04 -2.22 -7.93
N TRP A 297 -11.05 -2.33 -7.06
CA TRP A 297 -11.23 -2.38 -5.62
C TRP A 297 -11.04 -1.01 -4.96
N ASP A 298 -11.45 -0.90 -3.71
CA ASP A 298 -11.16 0.28 -2.91
C ASP A 298 -9.67 0.29 -2.53
N GLU A 299 -8.85 1.01 -3.31
CA GLU A 299 -7.42 1.15 -3.01
C GLU A 299 -7.24 1.68 -1.58
N PRO A 300 -6.42 1.03 -0.74
CA PRO A 300 -6.15 1.58 0.58
C PRO A 300 -5.56 2.99 0.53
N PHE A 301 -4.68 3.26 -0.45
CA PHE A 301 -4.14 4.59 -0.69
C PHE A 301 -3.94 4.85 -2.19
N GLY A 302 -2.96 4.22 -2.84
CA GLY A 302 -2.62 4.45 -4.23
C GLY A 302 -1.25 5.10 -4.40
N ILE A 303 -0.20 4.51 -3.81
CA ILE A 303 1.19 5.04 -3.87
C ILE A 303 1.60 5.34 -5.32
N VAL A 304 1.24 4.49 -6.27
CA VAL A 304 1.58 4.67 -7.69
C VAL A 304 1.00 5.96 -8.29
N ALA A 305 -0.12 6.48 -7.74
CA ALA A 305 -0.70 7.74 -8.16
C ALA A 305 0.16 8.92 -7.69
N ILE A 306 0.56 8.97 -6.41
CA ILE A 306 1.44 10.03 -5.91
C ILE A 306 2.83 9.95 -6.53
N GLU A 307 3.33 8.77 -6.87
CA GLU A 307 4.58 8.58 -7.63
C GLU A 307 4.49 9.18 -9.04
N ALA A 308 3.35 9.01 -9.72
CA ALA A 308 3.11 9.63 -11.03
C ALA A 308 3.05 11.15 -10.90
N MET A 309 2.28 11.65 -9.95
CA MET A 309 2.16 13.09 -9.69
C MET A 309 3.52 13.72 -9.38
N ALA A 310 4.34 13.09 -8.54
CA ALA A 310 5.69 13.56 -8.22
C ALA A 310 6.61 13.58 -9.46
N ARG A 311 6.45 12.63 -10.39
CA ARG A 311 7.14 12.65 -11.69
C ARG A 311 6.62 13.75 -12.64
N GLY A 312 5.55 14.45 -12.28
CA GLY A 312 4.86 15.40 -13.15
C GLY A 312 4.12 14.69 -14.28
N THR A 313 3.33 13.69 -13.94
CA THR A 313 2.47 12.95 -14.87
C THR A 313 1.02 13.09 -14.39
N ALA A 314 0.11 13.54 -15.26
CA ALA A 314 -1.31 13.60 -14.96
C ALA A 314 -1.85 12.20 -14.65
N VAL A 315 -2.78 12.08 -13.67
CA VAL A 315 -3.29 10.78 -13.23
C VAL A 315 -4.75 10.60 -13.63
N ILE A 316 -5.07 9.46 -14.25
CA ILE A 316 -6.46 9.01 -14.40
C ILE A 316 -6.66 7.87 -13.43
N ALA A 317 -7.45 8.07 -12.38
CA ALA A 317 -7.67 7.09 -11.32
C ALA A 317 -9.14 6.70 -11.18
N SER A 318 -9.39 5.48 -10.73
CA SER A 318 -10.73 5.10 -10.30
C SER A 318 -11.15 5.92 -9.08
N SER A 319 -12.40 6.41 -9.06
CA SER A 319 -13.00 7.11 -7.91
C SER A 319 -13.33 6.11 -6.80
N SER A 320 -12.30 5.49 -6.21
CA SER A 320 -12.47 4.45 -5.20
C SER A 320 -11.38 4.47 -4.14
N GLY A 321 -11.78 4.26 -2.89
CA GLY A 321 -10.85 4.19 -1.76
C GLY A 321 -10.01 5.46 -1.61
N GLY A 322 -8.74 5.29 -1.25
CA GLY A 322 -7.78 6.38 -1.09
C GLY A 322 -7.44 7.15 -2.37
N LEU A 323 -7.68 6.58 -3.56
CA LEU A 323 -7.44 7.30 -4.82
C LEU A 323 -8.28 8.57 -4.94
N SER A 324 -9.53 8.54 -4.44
CA SER A 324 -10.41 9.71 -4.42
C SER A 324 -9.92 10.83 -3.49
N GLU A 325 -8.94 10.56 -2.64
CA GLU A 325 -8.31 11.55 -1.75
C GLU A 325 -7.01 12.10 -2.33
N ILE A 326 -6.49 11.48 -3.40
CA ILE A 326 -5.22 11.84 -4.02
C ILE A 326 -5.45 12.77 -5.21
N VAL A 327 -6.37 12.42 -6.11
CA VAL A 327 -6.60 13.13 -7.37
C VAL A 327 -7.73 14.14 -7.19
N ASP A 328 -7.46 15.39 -7.53
CA ASP A 328 -8.44 16.47 -7.64
C ASP A 328 -8.96 16.50 -9.08
N ASP A 329 -10.21 16.00 -9.27
CA ASP A 329 -10.82 15.79 -10.59
C ASP A 329 -10.87 17.05 -11.44
N GLY A 330 -10.34 16.96 -12.65
CA GLY A 330 -10.26 18.09 -13.61
C GLY A 330 -9.12 19.08 -13.34
N ILE A 331 -8.32 18.91 -12.28
CA ILE A 331 -7.23 19.81 -11.90
C ILE A 331 -5.87 19.12 -12.12
N ASP A 332 -5.56 18.11 -11.34
CA ASP A 332 -4.28 17.38 -11.38
C ASP A 332 -4.41 15.99 -12.03
N GLY A 333 -5.61 15.67 -12.49
CA GLY A 333 -5.95 14.42 -13.14
C GLY A 333 -7.45 14.25 -13.32
N PHE A 334 -7.89 13.01 -13.55
CA PHE A 334 -9.30 12.67 -13.67
C PHE A 334 -9.67 11.50 -12.74
N LEU A 335 -10.86 11.59 -12.16
CA LEU A 335 -11.51 10.48 -11.45
C LEU A 335 -12.57 9.84 -12.35
N VAL A 336 -12.53 8.52 -12.48
CA VAL A 336 -13.46 7.75 -13.29
C VAL A 336 -14.16 6.67 -12.44
N PRO A 337 -15.43 6.36 -12.66
CA PRO A 337 -16.10 5.28 -11.94
C PRO A 337 -15.37 3.94 -12.18
N PRO A 338 -15.12 3.13 -11.13
CA PRO A 338 -14.47 1.81 -11.28
C PRO A 338 -15.21 0.94 -12.29
N GLY A 339 -14.46 0.31 -13.22
CA GLY A 339 -15.02 -0.57 -14.24
C GLY A 339 -15.71 0.13 -15.43
N ASN A 340 -15.82 1.46 -15.42
CA ASN A 340 -16.45 2.19 -16.54
C ASN A 340 -15.43 2.46 -17.66
N VAL A 341 -15.43 1.57 -18.65
CA VAL A 341 -14.53 1.64 -19.82
C VAL A 341 -14.84 2.85 -20.70
N GLU A 342 -16.10 3.27 -20.80
CA GLU A 342 -16.53 4.44 -21.58
C GLU A 342 -15.86 5.71 -21.06
N VAL A 343 -16.13 6.05 -19.80
CA VAL A 343 -15.61 7.26 -19.15
C VAL A 343 -14.08 7.21 -19.12
N LEU A 344 -13.49 6.04 -18.84
CA LEU A 344 -12.04 5.89 -18.89
C LEU A 344 -11.47 6.21 -20.28
N SER A 345 -12.14 5.73 -21.35
CA SER A 345 -11.69 6.01 -22.73
C SER A 345 -11.84 7.49 -23.10
N GLU A 346 -12.88 8.17 -22.64
CA GLU A 346 -13.07 9.61 -22.86
C GLU A 346 -11.96 10.44 -22.19
N LYS A 347 -11.71 10.20 -20.90
CA LYS A 347 -10.66 10.93 -20.16
C LYS A 347 -9.27 10.63 -20.71
N LEU A 348 -9.02 9.38 -21.09
CA LEU A 348 -7.77 8.97 -21.71
C LEU A 348 -7.57 9.64 -23.08
N ALA A 349 -8.63 9.69 -23.92
CA ALA A 349 -8.60 10.39 -25.19
C ALA A 349 -8.32 11.88 -25.00
N ALA A 350 -8.96 12.53 -24.04
CA ALA A 350 -8.76 13.96 -23.76
C ALA A 350 -7.28 14.27 -23.48
N LEU A 351 -6.60 13.47 -22.64
CA LEU A 351 -5.18 13.68 -22.35
C LEU A 351 -4.27 13.30 -23.53
N LEU A 352 -4.58 12.24 -24.29
CA LEU A 352 -3.71 11.79 -25.39
C LEU A 352 -3.91 12.56 -26.70
N THR A 353 -4.93 13.43 -26.81
CA THR A 353 -5.14 14.30 -27.99
C THR A 353 -4.76 15.75 -27.72
N ASP A 354 -4.74 16.19 -26.47
CA ASP A 354 -4.42 17.56 -26.09
C ASP A 354 -3.15 17.63 -25.21
N LYS A 355 -2.03 17.90 -25.86
CA LYS A 355 -0.73 18.04 -25.18
C LYS A 355 -0.71 19.19 -24.17
N ARG A 356 -1.48 20.27 -24.42
CA ARG A 356 -1.52 21.43 -23.52
C ARG A 356 -2.27 21.05 -22.24
N LEU A 357 -3.39 20.34 -22.35
CA LEU A 357 -4.13 19.83 -21.20
C LEU A 357 -3.25 18.88 -20.37
N ALA A 358 -2.56 17.93 -21.03
CA ALA A 358 -1.66 17.01 -20.37
C ALA A 358 -0.52 17.74 -19.63
N LEU A 359 0.07 18.79 -20.21
CA LEU A 359 1.09 19.61 -19.56
C LEU A 359 0.55 20.39 -18.36
N CYS A 360 -0.62 21.04 -18.50
CA CYS A 360 -1.25 21.77 -17.42
C CYS A 360 -1.55 20.85 -16.22
N MET A 361 -2.23 19.73 -16.46
CA MET A 361 -2.53 18.76 -15.39
C MET A 361 -1.26 18.16 -14.79
N SER A 362 -0.24 17.89 -15.58
CA SER A 362 1.05 17.39 -15.09
C SER A 362 1.75 18.38 -14.17
N ALA A 363 1.68 19.67 -14.44
CA ALA A 363 2.24 20.71 -13.58
C ALA A 363 1.49 20.79 -12.26
N GLU A 364 0.16 20.77 -12.30
CA GLU A 364 -0.69 20.75 -11.08
C GLU A 364 -0.48 19.47 -10.27
N ALA A 365 -0.38 18.31 -10.92
CA ALA A 365 -0.07 17.04 -10.26
C ALA A 365 1.27 17.11 -9.51
N LYS A 366 2.31 17.65 -10.13
CA LYS A 366 3.62 17.82 -9.48
C LYS A 366 3.55 18.76 -8.29
N ARG A 367 2.81 19.88 -8.41
CA ARG A 367 2.57 20.81 -7.32
C ARG A 367 1.85 20.13 -6.16
N ALA A 368 0.73 19.45 -6.43
CA ALA A 368 -0.06 18.73 -5.43
C ALA A 368 0.77 17.65 -4.72
N ALA A 369 1.62 16.91 -5.44
CA ALA A 369 2.51 15.92 -4.84
C ALA A 369 3.49 16.56 -3.84
N SER A 370 4.10 17.69 -4.19
CA SER A 370 5.06 18.38 -3.30
C SER A 370 4.40 19.01 -2.08
N GLU A 371 3.19 19.53 -2.21
CA GLU A 371 2.46 20.19 -1.12
C GLU A 371 1.78 19.17 -0.17
N ARG A 372 1.14 18.14 -0.72
CA ARG A 372 0.25 17.24 0.02
C ARG A 372 0.91 15.93 0.43
N PHE A 373 1.93 15.49 -0.33
CA PHE A 373 2.53 14.16 -0.21
C PHE A 373 4.06 14.19 -0.11
N SER A 374 4.66 15.29 0.37
CA SER A 374 6.11 15.34 0.57
C SER A 374 6.56 14.45 1.73
N GLU A 375 7.78 13.89 1.66
CA GLU A 375 8.39 13.14 2.75
C GLU A 375 8.49 13.94 4.04
N ASP A 376 8.79 15.24 3.94
CA ASP A 376 8.86 16.12 5.10
C ASP A 376 7.51 16.25 5.82
N ALA A 377 6.41 16.35 5.07
CA ALA A 377 5.07 16.40 5.65
C ALA A 377 4.72 15.08 6.35
N PHE A 378 5.04 13.96 5.71
CA PHE A 378 4.89 12.62 6.28
C PHE A 378 5.70 12.48 7.58
N LEU A 379 6.98 12.82 7.57
CA LEU A 379 7.86 12.70 8.74
C LEU A 379 7.40 13.60 9.88
N ARG A 380 7.03 14.87 9.61
CA ARG A 380 6.50 15.77 10.65
C ARG A 380 5.26 15.19 11.33
N GLN A 381 4.35 14.59 10.57
CA GLN A 381 3.14 13.98 11.12
C GLN A 381 3.47 12.68 11.87
N LEU A 382 4.36 11.84 11.33
CA LEU A 382 4.81 10.61 11.97
C LEU A 382 5.46 10.89 13.34
N PHE A 383 6.36 11.87 13.42
CA PHE A 383 7.01 12.21 14.68
C PHE A 383 6.04 12.80 15.71
N ARG A 384 5.04 13.59 15.31
CA ARG A 384 3.96 14.00 16.22
C ARG A 384 3.23 12.80 16.84
N ILE A 385 2.94 11.77 16.04
CA ILE A 385 2.31 10.55 16.54
C ILE A 385 3.27 9.79 17.46
N TYR A 386 4.53 9.65 17.11
CA TYR A 386 5.54 9.01 17.95
C TYR A 386 5.65 9.70 19.31
N ASP A 387 5.78 11.02 19.33
CA ASP A 387 5.88 11.81 20.54
C ASP A 387 4.64 11.66 21.43
N SER A 388 3.44 11.67 20.84
CA SER A 388 2.19 11.48 21.58
C SER A 388 2.15 10.13 22.29
N VAL A 389 2.58 9.05 21.62
CA VAL A 389 2.60 7.70 22.16
C VAL A 389 3.68 7.54 23.24
N LEU A 390 4.86 8.13 23.05
CA LEU A 390 5.93 8.14 24.04
C LEU A 390 5.51 8.87 25.33
N LEU A 391 4.90 10.06 25.20
CA LEU A 391 4.41 10.85 26.33
C LEU A 391 3.29 10.15 27.10
N ALA A 392 2.33 9.56 26.41
CA ALA A 392 1.23 8.82 27.03
C ALA A 392 1.74 7.64 27.89
N LYS A 393 2.73 6.90 27.38
CA LYS A 393 3.33 5.76 28.08
C LYS A 393 4.11 6.17 29.33
N ASN A 394 4.86 7.29 29.25
CA ASN A 394 5.62 7.83 30.39
C ASN A 394 4.68 8.33 31.51
N ARG A 395 3.57 8.98 31.17
CA ARG A 395 2.54 9.38 32.15
C ARG A 395 1.91 8.17 32.85
N GLY A 396 1.67 7.08 32.13
CA GLY A 396 1.15 5.82 32.68
C GLY A 396 2.12 5.17 33.68
N LYS A 397 3.44 5.21 33.42
CA LYS A 397 4.48 4.73 34.34
C LYS A 397 4.55 5.58 35.61
N GLY A 398 4.49 6.90 35.49
CA GLY A 398 4.54 7.82 36.64
C GLY A 398 3.34 7.67 37.58
N LYS A 399 2.14 7.40 37.07
CA LYS A 399 0.96 7.09 37.89
C LYS A 399 1.07 5.76 38.65
N ARG A 400 1.64 4.72 38.04
CA ARG A 400 1.86 3.42 38.71
C ARG A 400 2.87 3.49 39.84
N ILE A 401 3.92 4.32 39.72
CA ILE A 401 4.92 4.50 40.78
C ILE A 401 4.29 5.25 41.96
N ARG A 402 3.41 6.24 41.74
CA ARG A 402 2.75 6.97 42.81
C ARG A 402 1.67 6.17 43.54
N SER A 403 0.98 5.26 42.87
CA SER A 403 -0.02 4.36 43.49
C SER A 403 0.59 3.16 44.25
N GLY A 404 1.88 2.82 43.97
CA GLY A 404 2.61 1.78 44.70
C GLY A 404 3.36 2.27 45.95
N LEU A 405 3.34 3.60 46.21
CA LEU A 405 3.93 4.21 47.42
C LEU A 405 2.90 4.55 48.50
N SER A 406 1.63 4.16 48.29
CA SER A 406 0.50 4.43 49.24
C SER A 406 -0.14 3.15 49.78
N THR A 407 0.64 2.07 49.96
CA THR A 407 0.24 0.87 50.70
C THR A 407 1.27 0.56 51.77
#